data_021f0399becd12262e7a966084dffc4b
#
_entry.id   021f0399becd12262e7a966084dffc4b
#
_cell.length_a   1.000
_cell.length_b   1.000
_cell.length_c   1.000
_cell.angle_alpha   90.00
_cell.angle_beta   90.00
_cell.angle_gamma   90.00
#
_symmetry.space_group_name_H-M   'P 1'
#
loop_
_entity.id
_entity.type
_entity.pdbx_description
1 polymer ?
#
loop_
_entity_poly.entity_id
_entity_poly.type
_entity_poly.pdbx_seq_one_letter_code
_entity_poly.pdbx_strand_id
1 'polypeptide(L)'
;MKNLILLLLLFIVFNSCAQKHSANPPVLPIDAMTHRITFSDTVSAPGISKDILYTCLKKWFIDNSPTENTTLQSSDRDSGVFIGKGKFTKYCIIKDPSGAEHPIDFRVTYSINILVKNNASYITLKDFIGTAGEEDHIGAEITSMYKAIKYYQSKKMTEQDKQVSQSLIDVLEETKIKATGVLASIKRAVR
;
A
#
# COMPACT_ATOMS: atom_id res chain seq x y z
N MET A 1 31.82 -37.50 8.42
CA MET A 1 31.76 -36.07 8.80
C MET A 1 31.21 -35.16 7.71
N LYS A 2 31.56 -35.32 6.41
CA LYS A 2 31.02 -34.49 5.32
C LYS A 2 29.48 -34.53 5.16
N ASN A 3 28.87 -35.72 5.35
CA ASN A 3 27.42 -35.89 5.21
C ASN A 3 26.61 -35.28 6.36
N LEU A 4 27.22 -35.13 7.55
CA LEU A 4 26.58 -34.51 8.71
C LEU A 4 26.48 -32.98 8.52
N ILE A 5 27.52 -32.39 7.92
CA ILE A 5 27.53 -30.94 7.62
C ILE A 5 26.52 -30.59 6.53
N LEU A 6 26.35 -31.47 5.51
CA LEU A 6 25.35 -31.27 4.46
C LEU A 6 23.92 -31.35 5.02
N LEU A 7 23.67 -32.26 5.99
CA LEU A 7 22.37 -32.37 6.66
C LEU A 7 22.07 -31.15 7.53
N LEU A 8 23.08 -30.58 8.19
CA LEU A 8 22.95 -29.38 9.01
C LEU A 8 22.67 -28.11 8.16
N LEU A 9 23.31 -28.02 7.00
CA LEU A 9 23.06 -26.95 6.03
C LEU A 9 21.64 -27.01 5.43
N LEU A 10 21.11 -28.23 5.20
CA LEU A 10 19.73 -28.39 4.73
C LEU A 10 18.71 -27.92 5.78
N PHE A 11 18.97 -28.11 7.08
CA PHE A 11 18.09 -27.67 8.17
C PHE A 11 18.02 -26.13 8.33
N ILE A 12 19.08 -25.40 7.96
CA ILE A 12 19.13 -23.92 8.06
C ILE A 12 18.29 -23.29 6.96
N VAL A 13 18.16 -23.92 5.78
CA VAL A 13 17.40 -23.37 4.65
C VAL A 13 15.88 -23.46 4.87
N PHE A 14 15.39 -24.42 5.66
CA PHE A 14 13.96 -24.60 5.93
C PHE A 14 13.37 -23.62 6.97
N ASN A 15 14.21 -22.86 7.70
CA ASN A 15 13.71 -21.92 8.71
C ASN A 15 13.47 -20.49 8.18
N SER A 16 13.63 -20.23 6.87
CA SER A 16 13.71 -18.85 6.37
C SER A 16 12.42 -18.28 5.74
N CYS A 17 11.27 -18.96 5.83
CA CYS A 17 10.05 -18.47 5.17
C CYS A 17 8.76 -18.63 5.99
N ALA A 18 8.84 -18.60 7.32
CA ALA A 18 7.64 -18.35 8.11
C ALA A 18 7.39 -16.83 8.14
N GLN A 19 6.75 -16.29 7.12
CA GLN A 19 6.13 -14.97 7.23
C GLN A 19 5.20 -15.02 8.44
N LYS A 20 5.56 -14.32 9.51
CA LYS A 20 4.68 -14.14 10.67
C LYS A 20 3.48 -13.32 10.17
N HIS A 21 2.40 -13.99 9.80
CA HIS A 21 1.13 -13.31 9.57
C HIS A 21 0.70 -12.66 10.89
N SER A 22 0.45 -11.38 10.85
CA SER A 22 -0.12 -10.66 11.99
C SER A 22 -1.55 -11.13 12.22
N ALA A 23 -1.89 -11.48 13.46
CA ALA A 23 -3.27 -11.82 13.82
C ALA A 23 -4.18 -10.59 13.90
N ASN A 24 -3.60 -9.39 13.95
CA ASN A 24 -4.31 -8.12 14.07
C ASN A 24 -4.07 -7.23 12.85
N PRO A 25 -5.07 -6.47 12.40
CA PRO A 25 -4.89 -5.51 11.32
C PRO A 25 -3.87 -4.43 11.73
N PRO A 26 -3.06 -3.94 10.78
CA PRO A 26 -2.13 -2.87 11.04
C PRO A 26 -2.85 -1.59 11.48
N VAL A 27 -2.19 -0.78 12.28
CA VAL A 27 -2.70 0.57 12.56
C VAL A 27 -2.50 1.40 11.30
N LEU A 28 -3.61 1.89 10.74
CA LEU A 28 -3.64 2.76 9.56
C LEU A 28 -4.06 4.17 9.96
N PRO A 29 -3.50 5.22 9.35
CA PRO A 29 -3.87 6.60 9.64
C PRO A 29 -5.27 6.87 9.08
N ILE A 30 -6.16 7.34 9.95
CA ILE A 30 -7.53 7.77 9.61
C ILE A 30 -7.58 9.29 9.70
N ASP A 31 -7.95 9.94 8.61
CA ASP A 31 -8.20 11.36 8.59
C ASP A 31 -9.43 11.71 9.44
N ALA A 32 -9.28 12.70 10.33
CA ALA A 32 -10.30 13.04 11.31
C ALA A 32 -11.57 13.67 10.69
N MET A 33 -11.44 14.31 9.52
CA MET A 33 -12.53 15.00 8.85
C MET A 33 -13.32 14.07 7.92
N THR A 34 -12.59 13.28 7.13
CA THR A 34 -13.20 12.40 6.13
C THR A 34 -13.49 11.00 6.66
N HIS A 35 -12.91 10.63 7.82
CA HIS A 35 -12.94 9.28 8.40
C HIS A 35 -12.44 8.18 7.46
N ARG A 36 -11.55 8.54 6.50
CA ARG A 36 -10.95 7.65 5.51
C ARG A 36 -9.47 7.43 5.78
N ILE A 37 -8.96 6.28 5.34
CA ILE A 37 -7.53 6.01 5.37
C ILE A 37 -6.82 7.03 4.48
N THR A 38 -5.91 7.80 5.08
CA THR A 38 -5.19 8.87 4.41
C THR A 38 -3.77 8.93 4.95
N PHE A 39 -2.79 8.75 4.08
CA PHE A 39 -1.39 8.93 4.42
C PHE A 39 -0.94 10.31 3.97
N SER A 40 -0.42 11.11 4.87
CA SER A 40 0.06 12.46 4.58
C SER A 40 1.46 12.67 5.12
N ASP A 41 2.27 13.43 4.38
CA ASP A 41 3.59 13.86 4.83
C ASP A 41 3.89 15.26 4.29
N THR A 42 4.76 15.97 4.98
CA THR A 42 5.28 17.27 4.55
C THR A 42 6.80 17.17 4.40
N VAL A 43 7.28 17.48 3.21
CA VAL A 43 8.72 17.51 2.94
C VAL A 43 9.20 18.94 3.00
N SER A 44 9.98 19.26 4.03
CA SER A 44 10.69 20.55 4.13
C SER A 44 11.93 20.52 3.22
N ALA A 45 12.09 21.55 2.41
CA ALA A 45 13.22 21.76 1.50
C ALA A 45 13.68 23.24 1.55
N PRO A 46 14.32 23.65 2.66
CA PRO A 46 14.72 25.05 2.88
C PRO A 46 15.63 25.56 1.76
N GLY A 47 15.35 26.77 1.26
CA GLY A 47 16.12 27.41 0.19
C GLY A 47 15.79 26.92 -1.22
N ILE A 48 14.92 25.94 -1.37
CA ILE A 48 14.53 25.44 -2.69
C ILE A 48 13.24 26.13 -3.16
N SER A 49 13.28 26.71 -4.35
CA SER A 49 12.11 27.37 -4.93
C SER A 49 11.03 26.37 -5.34
N LYS A 50 9.80 26.82 -5.42
CA LYS A 50 8.66 26.07 -5.92
C LYS A 50 8.94 25.44 -7.30
N ASP A 51 9.57 26.19 -8.21
CA ASP A 51 9.86 25.73 -9.57
C ASP A 51 10.82 24.53 -9.61
N ILE A 52 11.85 24.56 -8.76
CA ILE A 52 12.80 23.43 -8.65
C ILE A 52 12.05 22.21 -8.06
N LEU A 53 11.32 22.39 -6.96
CA LEU A 53 10.52 21.31 -6.36
C LEU A 53 9.52 20.73 -7.35
N TYR A 54 8.85 21.58 -8.12
CA TYR A 54 7.92 21.16 -9.16
C TYR A 54 8.62 20.29 -10.22
N THR A 55 9.79 20.71 -10.67
CA THR A 55 10.56 19.96 -11.67
C THR A 55 11.01 18.61 -11.14
N CYS A 56 11.49 18.53 -9.88
CA CYS A 56 11.88 17.29 -9.22
C CYS A 56 10.70 16.32 -9.12
N LEU A 57 9.53 16.81 -8.74
CA LEU A 57 8.32 15.98 -8.62
C LEU A 57 7.78 15.50 -9.96
N LYS A 58 7.81 16.36 -10.98
CA LYS A 58 7.45 15.95 -12.33
C LYS A 58 8.37 14.82 -12.83
N LYS A 59 9.69 14.96 -12.60
CA LYS A 59 10.65 13.90 -12.90
C LYS A 59 10.35 12.64 -12.11
N TRP A 60 10.03 12.74 -10.81
CA TRP A 60 9.66 11.58 -10.00
C TRP A 60 8.49 10.80 -10.62
N PHE A 61 7.42 11.47 -11.05
CA PHE A 61 6.31 10.79 -11.72
C PHE A 61 6.74 10.09 -13.02
N ILE A 62 7.62 10.70 -13.81
CA ILE A 62 8.13 10.10 -15.06
C ILE A 62 8.96 8.85 -14.76
N ASP A 63 9.87 8.93 -13.78
CA ASP A 63 10.81 7.86 -13.45
C ASP A 63 10.09 6.65 -12.77
N ASN A 64 9.03 6.89 -12.00
CA ASN A 64 8.35 5.86 -11.23
C ASN A 64 7.08 5.32 -11.93
N SER A 65 6.65 5.93 -13.03
CA SER A 65 5.47 5.47 -13.80
C SER A 65 5.56 4.00 -14.24
N PRO A 66 6.70 3.48 -14.74
CA PRO A 66 6.80 2.08 -15.15
C PRO A 66 6.94 1.10 -13.99
N THR A 67 7.62 1.48 -12.91
CA THR A 67 8.03 0.57 -11.82
C THR A 67 7.08 0.58 -10.63
N GLU A 68 6.53 1.75 -10.29
CA GLU A 68 5.67 1.95 -9.12
C GLU A 68 4.18 1.91 -9.48
N ASN A 69 3.84 1.59 -10.73
CA ASN A 69 2.46 1.65 -11.21
C ASN A 69 1.77 2.96 -10.86
N THR A 70 2.51 4.08 -10.94
CA THR A 70 1.99 5.42 -10.71
C THR A 70 1.76 6.12 -12.05
N THR A 71 0.72 6.91 -12.14
CA THR A 71 0.39 7.69 -13.34
C THR A 71 0.09 9.12 -12.96
N LEU A 72 0.78 10.07 -13.57
CA LEU A 72 0.44 11.48 -13.47
C LEU A 72 -0.82 11.74 -14.29
N GLN A 73 -1.90 12.22 -13.65
CA GLN A 73 -3.14 12.55 -14.31
C GLN A 73 -3.21 14.01 -14.71
N SER A 74 -2.77 14.89 -13.81
CA SER A 74 -2.77 16.34 -14.03
C SER A 74 -1.66 17.00 -13.23
N SER A 75 -1.10 18.08 -13.75
CA SER A 75 -0.19 18.94 -13.02
C SER A 75 -0.34 20.39 -13.48
N ASP A 76 -0.35 21.31 -12.52
CA ASP A 76 -0.40 22.74 -12.75
C ASP A 76 0.76 23.43 -12.04
N ARG A 77 1.62 24.08 -12.81
CA ARG A 77 2.83 24.73 -12.30
C ARG A 77 2.50 25.99 -11.50
N ASP A 78 1.49 26.72 -11.94
CA ASP A 78 1.15 28.01 -11.33
C ASP A 78 0.55 27.82 -9.93
N SER A 79 -0.32 26.84 -9.75
CA SER A 79 -0.81 26.44 -8.42
C SER A 79 0.17 25.54 -7.66
N GLY A 80 1.06 24.85 -8.35
CA GLY A 80 1.99 23.87 -7.77
C GLY A 80 1.32 22.54 -7.44
N VAL A 81 0.21 22.21 -8.08
CA VAL A 81 -0.58 21.01 -7.81
C VAL A 81 -0.19 19.87 -8.74
N PHE A 82 -0.06 18.67 -8.17
CA PHE A 82 -0.01 17.40 -8.91
C PHE A 82 -1.15 16.50 -8.46
N ILE A 83 -1.80 15.86 -9.42
CA ILE A 83 -2.80 14.82 -9.20
C ILE A 83 -2.34 13.58 -9.96
N GLY A 84 -2.15 12.49 -9.26
CA GLY A 84 -1.76 11.20 -9.81
C GLY A 84 -2.58 10.07 -9.25
N LYS A 85 -2.41 8.89 -9.83
CA LYS A 85 -2.93 7.63 -9.33
C LYS A 85 -1.79 6.63 -9.13
N GLY A 86 -1.91 5.81 -8.11
CA GLY A 86 -1.08 4.65 -7.90
C GLY A 86 -1.91 3.38 -7.85
N LYS A 87 -1.27 2.24 -8.13
CA LYS A 87 -1.87 0.91 -7.98
C LYS A 87 -0.83 -0.10 -7.53
N PHE A 88 -1.28 -1.16 -6.88
CA PHE A 88 -0.50 -2.36 -6.61
C PHE A 88 -1.42 -3.57 -6.55
N THR A 89 -0.85 -4.76 -6.72
CA THR A 89 -1.58 -6.03 -6.60
C THR A 89 -0.98 -6.84 -5.47
N LYS A 90 -1.84 -7.41 -4.62
CA LYS A 90 -1.49 -8.39 -3.61
C LYS A 90 -2.11 -9.73 -4.01
N TYR A 91 -1.28 -10.77 -4.09
CA TYR A 91 -1.73 -12.14 -4.30
C TYR A 91 -2.14 -12.74 -2.97
N CYS A 92 -3.36 -13.21 -2.89
CA CYS A 92 -3.92 -13.90 -1.71
C CYS A 92 -4.34 -15.32 -2.11
N ILE A 93 -4.29 -16.25 -1.16
CA ILE A 93 -4.82 -17.60 -1.34
C ILE A 93 -5.99 -17.77 -0.38
N ILE A 94 -7.16 -18.10 -0.91
CA ILE A 94 -8.34 -18.41 -0.12
C ILE A 94 -8.63 -19.91 -0.28
N LYS A 95 -8.90 -20.61 0.82
CA LYS A 95 -9.31 -22.02 0.79
C LYS A 95 -10.83 -22.11 0.82
N ASP A 96 -11.39 -22.92 -0.02
CA ASP A 96 -12.81 -23.25 0.03
C ASP A 96 -13.11 -24.27 1.17
N PRO A 97 -14.38 -24.58 1.44
CA PRO A 97 -14.75 -25.54 2.48
C PRO A 97 -14.21 -26.96 2.24
N SER A 98 -13.83 -27.30 1.02
CA SER A 98 -13.20 -28.60 0.68
C SER A 98 -11.69 -28.60 0.96
N GLY A 99 -11.08 -27.43 1.25
CA GLY A 99 -9.66 -27.24 1.43
C GLY A 99 -8.91 -26.92 0.14
N ALA A 100 -9.59 -26.80 -0.99
CA ALA A 100 -8.96 -26.41 -2.26
C ALA A 100 -8.51 -24.94 -2.22
N GLU A 101 -7.31 -24.67 -2.72
CA GLU A 101 -6.70 -23.34 -2.72
C GLU A 101 -7.08 -22.58 -3.99
N HIS A 102 -7.61 -21.36 -3.79
CA HIS A 102 -7.98 -20.44 -4.86
C HIS A 102 -7.12 -19.20 -4.78
N PRO A 103 -6.18 -18.98 -5.73
CA PRO A 103 -5.44 -17.73 -5.79
C PRO A 103 -6.37 -16.58 -6.21
N ILE A 104 -6.28 -15.46 -5.52
CA ILE A 104 -7.03 -14.24 -5.82
C ILE A 104 -6.06 -13.08 -5.90
N ASP A 105 -6.15 -12.34 -7.01
CA ASP A 105 -5.47 -11.06 -7.19
C ASP A 105 -6.30 -9.97 -6.54
N PHE A 106 -5.73 -9.33 -5.52
CA PHE A 106 -6.34 -8.18 -4.89
C PHE A 106 -5.63 -6.91 -5.34
N ARG A 107 -6.29 -6.13 -6.19
CA ARG A 107 -5.75 -4.89 -6.74
C ARG A 107 -6.20 -3.71 -5.88
N VAL A 108 -5.26 -2.86 -5.47
CA VAL A 108 -5.55 -1.63 -4.76
C VAL A 108 -5.13 -0.45 -5.63
N THR A 109 -6.05 0.50 -5.81
CA THR A 109 -5.78 1.80 -6.45
C THR A 109 -5.91 2.93 -5.43
N TYR A 110 -5.18 4.03 -5.62
CA TYR A 110 -5.23 5.18 -4.73
C TYR A 110 -4.87 6.47 -5.46
N SER A 111 -5.30 7.60 -4.90
CA SER A 111 -5.00 8.95 -5.41
C SER A 111 -3.72 9.49 -4.75
N ILE A 112 -2.88 10.16 -5.54
CA ILE A 112 -1.67 10.87 -5.10
C ILE A 112 -1.92 12.36 -5.35
N ASN A 113 -2.00 13.15 -4.28
CA ASN A 113 -2.12 14.60 -4.36
C ASN A 113 -0.88 15.25 -3.76
N ILE A 114 -0.24 16.14 -4.51
CA ILE A 114 0.92 16.88 -4.02
C ILE A 114 0.67 18.38 -4.26
N LEU A 115 0.90 19.18 -3.22
CA LEU A 115 0.92 20.64 -3.29
C LEU A 115 2.33 21.14 -3.01
N VAL A 116 2.92 21.82 -3.99
CA VAL A 116 4.26 22.40 -3.90
C VAL A 116 4.16 23.87 -3.56
N LYS A 117 4.91 24.28 -2.55
CA LYS A 117 5.14 25.68 -2.19
C LYS A 117 6.64 25.96 -2.12
N ASN A 118 7.03 27.22 -1.94
CA ASN A 118 8.42 27.52 -1.64
C ASN A 118 8.84 26.81 -0.34
N ASN A 119 10.00 26.16 -0.37
CA ASN A 119 10.61 25.45 0.75
C ASN A 119 9.86 24.21 1.26
N ALA A 120 8.74 23.79 0.63
CA ALA A 120 8.00 22.62 1.10
C ALA A 120 7.12 21.98 0.02
N SER A 121 6.88 20.66 0.19
CA SER A 121 5.87 19.91 -0.54
C SER A 121 4.97 19.15 0.42
N TYR A 122 3.65 19.23 0.22
CA TYR A 122 2.63 18.56 1.00
C TYR A 122 2.08 17.40 0.18
N ILE A 123 2.20 16.18 0.69
CA ILE A 123 1.86 14.96 -0.02
C ILE A 123 0.70 14.28 0.69
N THR A 124 -0.30 13.84 -0.07
CA THR A 124 -1.44 13.10 0.47
C THR A 124 -1.76 11.93 -0.46
N LEU A 125 -1.78 10.72 0.11
CA LEU A 125 -2.27 9.49 -0.53
C LEU A 125 -3.62 9.14 0.10
N LYS A 126 -4.66 9.02 -0.71
CA LYS A 126 -6.03 8.81 -0.26
C LYS A 126 -6.86 8.04 -1.28
N ASP A 127 -8.15 7.84 -0.96
CA ASP A 127 -9.12 7.16 -1.85
C ASP A 127 -8.65 5.75 -2.25
N PHE A 128 -8.21 4.96 -1.26
CA PHE A 128 -7.78 3.59 -1.47
C PHE A 128 -8.98 2.70 -1.76
N ILE A 129 -9.03 2.15 -2.98
CA ILE A 129 -10.07 1.24 -3.46
C ILE A 129 -9.45 -0.11 -3.75
N GLY A 130 -10.02 -1.16 -3.16
CA GLY A 130 -9.60 -2.54 -3.37
C GLY A 130 -10.59 -3.30 -4.25
N THR A 131 -10.11 -4.06 -5.23
CA THR A 131 -10.89 -4.91 -6.11
C THR A 131 -10.29 -6.31 -6.09
N ALA A 132 -11.11 -7.33 -5.86
CA ALA A 132 -10.71 -8.75 -5.91
C ALA A 132 -11.08 -9.36 -7.25
N GLY A 133 -10.15 -10.12 -7.86
CA GLY A 133 -10.38 -10.80 -9.15
C GLY A 133 -10.29 -9.89 -10.37
N GLU A 134 -11.05 -10.20 -11.41
CA GLU A 134 -11.03 -9.53 -12.70
C GLU A 134 -11.54 -8.08 -12.63
N GLU A 135 -11.24 -7.28 -13.68
CA GLU A 135 -11.39 -5.80 -13.66
C GLU A 135 -12.83 -5.29 -13.53
N ASP A 136 -13.83 -6.12 -13.80
CA ASP A 136 -15.25 -5.72 -13.85
C ASP A 136 -15.96 -5.76 -12.49
N HIS A 137 -15.26 -6.09 -11.40
CA HIS A 137 -15.86 -6.13 -10.08
C HIS A 137 -15.86 -4.74 -9.43
N ILE A 138 -16.98 -4.40 -8.80
CA ILE A 138 -17.12 -3.15 -8.04
C ILE A 138 -16.09 -3.15 -6.90
N GLY A 139 -15.17 -2.20 -6.94
CA GLY A 139 -14.17 -2.02 -5.90
C GLY A 139 -14.81 -1.56 -4.59
N ALA A 140 -14.30 -2.03 -3.47
CA ALA A 140 -14.69 -1.58 -2.15
C ALA A 140 -13.63 -0.67 -1.53
N GLU A 141 -14.06 0.33 -0.78
CA GLU A 141 -13.15 1.23 -0.09
C GLU A 141 -12.36 0.48 1.00
N ILE A 142 -11.04 0.58 0.98
CA ILE A 142 -10.16 -0.09 1.96
C ILE A 142 -10.49 0.33 3.40
N THR A 143 -10.95 1.55 3.61
CA THR A 143 -11.43 2.03 4.92
C THR A 143 -12.61 1.19 5.44
N SER A 144 -13.54 0.83 4.56
CA SER A 144 -14.70 0.00 4.92
C SER A 144 -14.27 -1.42 5.26
N MET A 145 -13.34 -2.01 4.49
CA MET A 145 -12.75 -3.32 4.79
C MET A 145 -12.03 -3.31 6.14
N TYR A 146 -11.25 -2.28 6.44
CA TYR A 146 -10.55 -2.12 7.71
C TYR A 146 -11.52 -2.07 8.91
N LYS A 147 -12.63 -1.31 8.79
CA LYS A 147 -13.68 -1.24 9.82
C LYS A 147 -14.40 -2.59 9.99
N ALA A 148 -14.68 -3.27 8.87
CA ALA A 148 -15.32 -4.59 8.89
C ALA A 148 -14.46 -5.63 9.62
N ILE A 149 -13.15 -5.69 9.32
CA ILE A 149 -12.23 -6.62 9.99
C ILE A 149 -12.23 -6.37 11.50
N LYS A 150 -12.10 -5.12 11.95
CA LYS A 150 -12.15 -4.79 13.38
C LYS A 150 -13.46 -5.21 14.05
N TYR A 151 -14.59 -5.07 13.35
CA TYR A 151 -15.88 -5.52 13.85
C TYR A 151 -15.95 -7.04 13.97
N TYR A 152 -15.51 -7.78 12.93
CA TYR A 152 -15.57 -9.24 12.93
C TYR A 152 -14.61 -9.87 13.95
N GLN A 153 -13.44 -9.29 14.19
CA GLN A 153 -12.52 -9.77 15.23
C GLN A 153 -13.11 -9.74 16.64
N SER A 154 -14.14 -8.93 16.88
CA SER A 154 -14.85 -8.89 18.16
C SER A 154 -15.89 -10.01 18.31
N LYS A 155 -16.13 -10.84 17.28
CA LYS A 155 -17.14 -11.90 17.26
C LYS A 155 -16.50 -13.29 17.10
N LYS A 156 -17.28 -14.33 17.44
CA LYS A 156 -16.89 -15.72 17.19
C LYS A 156 -16.92 -15.97 15.69
N MET A 157 -15.75 -16.17 15.09
CA MET A 157 -15.55 -16.39 13.66
C MET A 157 -15.50 -17.89 13.34
N THR A 158 -16.03 -18.29 12.18
CA THR A 158 -15.76 -19.61 11.58
C THR A 158 -14.31 -19.68 11.08
N GLU A 159 -13.79 -20.87 10.76
CA GLU A 159 -12.44 -21.02 10.20
C GLU A 159 -12.35 -20.33 8.83
N GLN A 160 -13.40 -20.37 8.03
CA GLN A 160 -13.46 -19.67 6.74
C GLN A 160 -13.42 -18.14 6.92
N ASP A 161 -14.16 -17.58 7.88
CA ASP A 161 -14.12 -16.15 8.20
C ASP A 161 -12.70 -15.72 8.63
N LYS A 162 -12.00 -16.55 9.39
CA LYS A 162 -10.63 -16.28 9.81
C LYS A 162 -9.68 -16.22 8.63
N GLN A 163 -9.80 -17.12 7.65
CA GLN A 163 -8.95 -17.12 6.44
C GLN A 163 -9.18 -15.87 5.59
N VAL A 164 -10.44 -15.53 5.33
CA VAL A 164 -10.79 -14.31 4.59
C VAL A 164 -10.28 -13.08 5.34
N SER A 165 -10.49 -13.02 6.65
CA SER A 165 -9.97 -11.94 7.51
C SER A 165 -8.45 -11.83 7.41
N GLN A 166 -7.72 -12.95 7.42
CA GLN A 166 -6.27 -12.95 7.31
C GLN A 166 -5.80 -12.39 5.95
N SER A 167 -6.42 -12.82 4.86
CA SER A 167 -6.11 -12.30 3.52
C SER A 167 -6.35 -10.79 3.42
N LEU A 168 -7.42 -10.30 4.03
CA LEU A 168 -7.70 -8.86 4.09
C LEU A 168 -6.70 -8.10 4.98
N ILE A 169 -6.24 -8.69 6.10
CA ILE A 169 -5.17 -8.12 6.93
C ILE A 169 -3.88 -7.98 6.12
N ASP A 170 -3.52 -8.99 5.34
CA ASP A 170 -2.35 -8.96 4.48
C ASP A 170 -2.44 -7.85 3.42
N VAL A 171 -3.62 -7.61 2.86
CA VAL A 171 -3.87 -6.46 1.95
C VAL A 171 -3.69 -5.13 2.66
N LEU A 172 -4.17 -5.00 3.91
CA LEU A 172 -4.00 -3.77 4.70
C LEU A 172 -2.54 -3.52 5.05
N GLU A 173 -1.77 -4.56 5.40
CA GLU A 173 -0.33 -4.46 5.65
C GLU A 173 0.41 -4.02 4.38
N GLU A 174 0.11 -4.64 3.23
CA GLU A 174 0.69 -4.23 1.95
C GLU A 174 0.32 -2.79 1.61
N THR A 175 -0.92 -2.37 1.86
CA THR A 175 -1.36 -0.97 1.67
C THR A 175 -0.50 0.00 2.50
N LYS A 176 -0.22 -0.33 3.76
CA LYS A 176 0.65 0.47 4.62
C LYS A 176 2.08 0.53 4.07
N ILE A 177 2.65 -0.61 3.71
CA ILE A 177 4.01 -0.72 3.17
C ILE A 177 4.14 0.10 1.88
N LYS A 178 3.23 -0.08 0.94
CA LYS A 178 3.25 0.63 -0.35
C LYS A 178 3.06 2.14 -0.17
N ALA A 179 2.08 2.56 0.62
CA ALA A 179 1.85 3.98 0.88
C ALA A 179 3.06 4.66 1.54
N THR A 180 3.64 4.05 2.56
CA THR A 180 4.85 4.60 3.22
C THR A 180 6.06 4.59 2.30
N GLY A 181 6.21 3.57 1.44
CA GLY A 181 7.24 3.49 0.42
C GLY A 181 7.15 4.63 -0.60
N VAL A 182 5.95 4.92 -1.10
CA VAL A 182 5.68 6.02 -2.03
C VAL A 182 6.02 7.37 -1.39
N LEU A 183 5.57 7.63 -0.15
CA LEU A 183 5.92 8.86 0.58
C LEU A 183 7.43 9.01 0.73
N ALA A 184 8.13 7.94 1.09
CA ALA A 184 9.59 7.94 1.23
C ALA A 184 10.30 8.17 -0.12
N SER A 185 9.77 7.62 -1.22
CA SER A 185 10.30 7.81 -2.58
C SER A 185 10.15 9.26 -3.04
N ILE A 186 8.98 9.87 -2.86
CA ILE A 186 8.75 11.29 -3.15
C ILE A 186 9.68 12.17 -2.31
N LYS A 187 9.84 11.85 -1.04
CA LYS A 187 10.72 12.59 -0.11
C LYS A 187 12.18 12.59 -0.56
N ARG A 188 12.66 11.48 -1.12
CA ARG A 188 14.02 11.39 -1.70
C ARG A 188 14.18 12.22 -2.98
N ALA A 189 13.14 12.34 -3.78
CA ALA A 189 13.18 13.08 -5.05
C ALA A 189 13.27 14.60 -4.88
N VAL A 190 12.88 15.12 -3.72
CA VAL A 190 12.85 16.58 -3.43
C VAL A 190 13.92 17.03 -2.43
N ARG A 191 14.86 16.15 -2.08
CA ARG A 191 16.05 16.43 -1.27
C ARG A 191 17.30 16.46 -2.11
#